data_04501ba9cc2c438a576799a7f8ebf2b2
#
_entry.id   04501ba9cc2c438a576799a7f8ebf2b2
#
_cell.length_a   1.000
_cell.length_b   1.000
_cell.length_c   1.000
_cell.angle_alpha   90.00
_cell.angle_beta   90.00
_cell.angle_gamma   90.00
#
_symmetry.space_group_name_H-M   'P 1'
#
loop_
_entity.id
_entity.type
_entity.pdbx_description
1 polymer ?
#
loop_
_entity_poly.entity_id
_entity_poly.type
_entity_poly.pdbx_seq_one_letter_code
_entity_poly.pdbx_strand_id
1 'polypeptide(L)'
;MKNPVTIFWSVLGVLILGAVFFAFVWKPAPSTTDTTATNVPAGKYTAVAQCLADKGVKFYGAFWCPHCQRTKASFGDAAKLLPYIECSTPDQQGQTQICIDKKITGYPTWVYPGTTTVLTGEHSIAEIAGPANCPVPAN
;
A
#
# COMPACT_ATOMS: atom_id res chain seq x y z
N MET A 1 -62.40 23.34 19.35
CA MET A 1 -61.52 24.25 18.60
C MET A 1 -60.19 24.34 19.37
N LYS A 2 -59.12 23.84 18.81
CA LYS A 2 -57.80 23.89 19.50
C LYS A 2 -57.21 25.29 19.31
N ASN A 3 -56.83 25.91 20.43
CA ASN A 3 -56.28 27.29 20.41
C ASN A 3 -54.96 27.35 19.57
N PRO A 4 -54.80 28.35 18.71
CA PRO A 4 -53.62 28.50 17.85
C PRO A 4 -52.31 28.59 18.66
N VAL A 5 -52.35 29.05 19.88
CA VAL A 5 -51.20 29.15 20.79
C VAL A 5 -50.65 27.75 21.17
N THR A 6 -51.52 26.76 21.42
CA THR A 6 -51.07 25.40 21.79
C THR A 6 -50.41 24.67 20.62
N ILE A 7 -50.86 24.94 19.38
CA ILE A 7 -50.24 24.38 18.17
C ILE A 7 -48.87 24.99 17.94
N PHE A 8 -48.71 26.30 18.17
CA PHE A 8 -47.43 27.02 17.99
C PHE A 8 -46.34 26.49 18.94
N TRP A 9 -46.68 26.26 20.21
CA TRP A 9 -45.72 25.71 21.18
C TRP A 9 -45.35 24.26 20.89
N SER A 10 -46.27 23.45 20.37
CA SER A 10 -45.99 22.06 19.99
C SER A 10 -45.06 21.95 18.80
N VAL A 11 -45.23 22.82 17.79
CA VAL A 11 -44.37 22.83 16.60
C VAL A 11 -42.97 23.36 16.96
N LEU A 12 -42.89 24.39 17.81
CA LEU A 12 -41.61 24.92 18.27
C LEU A 12 -40.81 23.89 19.07
N GLY A 13 -41.48 23.14 19.96
CA GLY A 13 -40.86 22.08 20.75
C GLY A 13 -40.28 20.95 19.89
N VAL A 14 -41.00 20.51 18.84
CA VAL A 14 -40.54 19.47 17.92
C VAL A 14 -39.32 19.93 17.10
N LEU A 15 -39.31 21.19 16.66
CA LEU A 15 -38.18 21.77 15.90
C LEU A 15 -36.91 21.88 16.76
N ILE A 16 -37.05 22.28 18.04
CA ILE A 16 -35.90 22.36 18.95
C ILE A 16 -35.38 20.97 19.29
N LEU A 17 -36.24 19.98 19.58
CA LEU A 17 -35.81 18.60 19.81
C LEU A 17 -35.20 17.96 18.59
N GLY A 18 -35.70 18.24 17.37
CA GLY A 18 -35.13 17.79 16.11
C GLY A 18 -33.73 18.38 15.86
N ALA A 19 -33.55 19.67 16.14
CA ALA A 19 -32.25 20.33 15.97
C ALA A 19 -31.20 19.78 16.97
N VAL A 20 -31.60 19.56 18.22
CA VAL A 20 -30.68 18.98 19.22
C VAL A 20 -30.37 17.52 18.90
N PHE A 21 -31.35 16.74 18.42
CA PHE A 21 -31.08 15.37 18.00
C PHE A 21 -30.20 15.27 16.78
N PHE A 22 -30.37 16.17 15.79
CA PHE A 22 -29.53 16.23 14.61
C PHE A 22 -28.07 16.62 14.95
N ALA A 23 -27.89 17.55 15.89
CA ALA A 23 -26.56 17.94 16.36
C ALA A 23 -25.85 16.83 17.16
N PHE A 24 -26.62 15.93 17.80
CA PHE A 24 -26.07 14.84 18.62
C PHE A 24 -25.76 13.57 17.79
N VAL A 25 -26.49 13.34 16.69
CA VAL A 25 -26.32 12.16 15.84
C VAL A 25 -25.27 12.39 14.77
N TRP A 26 -25.10 13.63 14.29
CA TRP A 26 -24.08 13.97 13.32
C TRP A 26 -22.83 14.52 13.99
N LYS A 27 -22.14 13.71 14.78
CA LYS A 27 -20.73 13.93 15.04
C LYS A 27 -19.99 13.52 13.76
N PRO A 28 -19.28 14.42 13.08
CA PRO A 28 -18.33 14.01 12.08
C PRO A 28 -17.36 13.05 12.79
N ALA A 29 -17.20 11.86 12.25
CA ALA A 29 -16.20 10.94 12.75
C ALA A 29 -14.86 11.68 12.78
N PRO A 30 -14.09 11.63 13.88
CA PRO A 30 -12.75 12.16 13.85
C PRO A 30 -12.04 11.45 12.70
N SER A 31 -11.52 12.23 11.76
CA SER A 31 -10.56 11.75 10.78
C SER A 31 -9.34 11.35 11.60
N THR A 32 -9.35 10.14 12.13
CA THR A 32 -8.13 9.50 12.56
C THR A 32 -7.31 9.32 11.29
N THR A 33 -6.46 10.29 11.02
CA THR A 33 -5.22 10.03 10.33
C THR A 33 -4.48 9.07 11.25
N ASP A 34 -4.83 7.80 11.13
CA ASP A 34 -4.09 6.72 11.76
C ASP A 34 -2.75 6.64 11.03
N THR A 35 -1.89 7.58 11.43
CA THR A 35 -0.46 7.38 11.27
C THR A 35 -0.11 6.29 12.29
N THR A 36 -0.49 5.05 11.98
CA THR A 36 0.21 3.90 12.51
C THR A 36 1.63 4.06 12.01
N ALA A 37 2.44 4.74 12.81
CA ALA A 37 3.88 4.72 12.70
C ALA A 37 4.31 3.28 12.97
N THR A 38 4.11 2.40 11.98
CA THR A 38 4.90 1.19 11.86
C THR A 38 6.32 1.68 11.93
N ASN A 39 7.08 1.12 12.85
CA ASN A 39 8.49 1.43 13.09
C ASN A 39 9.29 1.01 11.84
N VAL A 40 9.09 1.78 10.76
CA VAL A 40 9.72 1.58 9.45
C VAL A 40 11.15 2.06 9.60
N PRO A 41 12.15 1.22 9.39
CA PRO A 41 13.54 1.61 9.55
C PRO A 41 13.84 2.81 8.65
N ALA A 42 14.37 3.87 9.24
CA ALA A 42 14.78 5.07 8.53
C ALA A 42 16.06 4.78 7.71
N GLY A 43 15.89 4.17 6.54
CA GLY A 43 16.96 3.96 5.56
C GLY A 43 16.76 4.84 4.33
N LYS A 44 17.84 5.12 3.59
CA LYS A 44 17.85 5.96 2.38
C LYS A 44 16.72 5.59 1.41
N TYR A 45 16.39 4.31 1.25
CA TYR A 45 15.42 3.80 0.27
C TYR A 45 14.10 3.32 0.88
N THR A 46 13.84 3.61 2.15
CA THR A 46 12.60 3.24 2.84
C THR A 46 11.35 3.75 2.10
N ALA A 47 11.34 5.04 1.73
CA ALA A 47 10.21 5.64 1.04
C ALA A 47 9.99 5.01 -0.35
N VAL A 48 11.06 4.64 -1.06
CA VAL A 48 10.97 3.97 -2.36
C VAL A 48 10.38 2.57 -2.20
N ALA A 49 10.89 1.77 -1.26
CA ALA A 49 10.41 0.40 -1.04
C ALA A 49 8.93 0.39 -0.61
N GLN A 50 8.54 1.31 0.29
CA GLN A 50 7.15 1.48 0.71
C GLN A 50 6.27 1.90 -0.46
N CYS A 51 6.69 2.89 -1.26
CA CYS A 51 5.95 3.33 -2.45
C CYS A 51 5.73 2.18 -3.44
N LEU A 52 6.73 1.35 -3.71
CA LEU A 52 6.59 0.17 -4.58
C LEU A 52 5.55 -0.81 -4.03
N ALA A 53 5.56 -1.06 -2.72
CA ALA A 53 4.60 -1.93 -2.06
C ALA A 53 3.17 -1.35 -2.15
N ASP A 54 2.98 -0.05 -1.85
CA ASP A 54 1.70 0.65 -1.86
C ASP A 54 1.11 0.73 -3.28
N LYS A 55 1.97 0.84 -4.30
CA LYS A 55 1.57 0.77 -5.71
C LYS A 55 1.26 -0.65 -6.18
N GLY A 56 1.40 -1.65 -5.32
CA GLY A 56 1.10 -3.04 -5.64
C GLY A 56 2.11 -3.72 -6.57
N VAL A 57 3.28 -3.10 -6.78
CA VAL A 57 4.38 -3.73 -7.54
C VAL A 57 4.73 -5.07 -6.91
N LYS A 58 5.18 -6.03 -7.71
CA LYS A 58 5.61 -7.34 -7.23
C LYS A 58 7.04 -7.62 -7.65
N PHE A 59 7.84 -8.08 -6.70
CA PHE A 59 9.22 -8.48 -6.89
C PHE A 59 9.30 -10.01 -6.78
N TYR A 60 9.32 -10.69 -7.91
CA TYR A 60 9.45 -12.15 -8.01
C TYR A 60 10.93 -12.52 -8.01
N GLY A 61 11.32 -13.45 -7.16
CA GLY A 61 12.71 -13.87 -7.04
C GLY A 61 12.85 -15.24 -6.41
N ALA A 62 14.09 -15.71 -6.32
CA ALA A 62 14.43 -16.93 -5.60
C ALA A 62 15.47 -16.60 -4.51
N PHE A 63 15.32 -17.21 -3.34
CA PHE A 63 16.20 -16.91 -2.18
C PHE A 63 17.67 -17.22 -2.45
N TRP A 64 17.95 -18.21 -3.29
CA TRP A 64 19.30 -18.59 -3.69
C TRP A 64 19.87 -17.79 -4.85
N CYS A 65 19.04 -16.98 -5.55
CA CYS A 65 19.48 -16.23 -6.74
C CYS A 65 20.41 -15.05 -6.37
N PRO A 66 21.65 -15.01 -6.85
CA PRO A 66 22.59 -13.96 -6.50
C PRO A 66 22.16 -12.57 -6.98
N HIS A 67 21.47 -12.47 -8.13
CA HIS A 67 20.92 -11.20 -8.66
C HIS A 67 19.83 -10.65 -7.73
N CYS A 68 18.96 -11.50 -7.19
CA CYS A 68 17.93 -11.11 -6.21
C CYS A 68 18.57 -10.63 -4.91
N GLN A 69 19.61 -11.32 -4.45
CA GLN A 69 20.33 -10.93 -3.24
C GLN A 69 21.02 -9.56 -3.41
N ARG A 70 21.66 -9.30 -4.55
CA ARG A 70 22.25 -7.98 -4.85
C ARG A 70 21.20 -6.89 -4.96
N THR A 71 20.08 -7.17 -5.63
CA THR A 71 18.93 -6.25 -5.67
C THR A 71 18.42 -5.91 -4.27
N LYS A 72 18.22 -6.89 -3.39
CA LYS A 72 17.86 -6.64 -1.99
C LYS A 72 18.93 -5.83 -1.26
N ALA A 73 20.21 -6.15 -1.45
CA ALA A 73 21.32 -5.44 -0.83
C ALA A 73 21.38 -3.96 -1.24
N SER A 74 21.03 -3.62 -2.48
CA SER A 74 21.00 -2.23 -2.93
C SER A 74 19.97 -1.37 -2.18
N PHE A 75 18.89 -1.96 -1.68
CA PHE A 75 17.93 -1.28 -0.84
C PHE A 75 18.34 -1.19 0.65
N GLY A 76 19.39 -1.93 1.06
CA GLY A 76 19.86 -1.93 2.44
C GLY A 76 18.75 -2.37 3.41
N ASP A 77 18.58 -1.64 4.53
CA ASP A 77 17.56 -1.93 5.54
C ASP A 77 16.12 -1.89 5.01
N ALA A 78 15.89 -1.18 3.91
CA ALA A 78 14.59 -1.11 3.27
C ALA A 78 14.23 -2.40 2.50
N ALA A 79 15.15 -3.31 2.30
CA ALA A 79 14.91 -4.58 1.58
C ALA A 79 13.75 -5.40 2.16
N LYS A 80 13.53 -5.33 3.49
CA LYS A 80 12.42 -6.00 4.18
C LYS A 80 11.03 -5.44 3.87
N LEU A 81 10.97 -4.24 3.29
CA LEU A 81 9.72 -3.60 2.85
C LEU A 81 9.40 -3.88 1.38
N LEU A 82 10.32 -4.49 0.65
CA LEU A 82 10.08 -4.83 -0.74
C LEU A 82 8.93 -5.85 -0.87
N PRO A 83 8.05 -5.67 -1.86
CA PRO A 83 6.93 -6.57 -2.12
C PRO A 83 7.40 -7.88 -2.76
N TYR A 84 8.26 -8.61 -2.05
CA TYR A 84 8.94 -9.81 -2.51
C TYR A 84 8.02 -11.04 -2.49
N ILE A 85 8.09 -11.82 -3.55
CA ILE A 85 7.42 -13.10 -3.71
C ILE A 85 8.48 -14.17 -4.01
N GLU A 86 8.52 -15.19 -3.13
CA GLU A 86 9.41 -16.31 -3.33
C GLU A 86 8.91 -17.25 -4.42
N CYS A 87 9.75 -17.49 -5.40
CA CYS A 87 9.44 -18.33 -6.55
C CYS A 87 10.11 -19.72 -6.48
N SER A 88 11.07 -19.93 -5.58
CA SER A 88 11.72 -21.22 -5.43
C SER A 88 10.99 -22.10 -4.41
N THR A 89 10.91 -23.39 -4.70
CA THR A 89 10.60 -24.38 -3.67
C THR A 89 11.76 -24.47 -2.66
N PRO A 90 11.50 -24.89 -1.39
CA PRO A 90 12.54 -24.96 -0.37
C PRO A 90 13.73 -25.86 -0.73
N ASP A 91 13.49 -26.89 -1.53
CA ASP A 91 14.50 -27.83 -2.02
C ASP A 91 15.25 -27.31 -3.26
N GLN A 92 14.92 -26.11 -3.75
CA GLN A 92 15.51 -25.45 -4.93
C GLN A 92 15.29 -26.20 -6.26
N GLN A 93 14.43 -27.19 -6.29
CA GLN A 93 14.23 -28.02 -7.48
C GLN A 93 13.03 -27.62 -8.33
N GLY A 94 12.19 -26.73 -7.82
CA GLY A 94 10.98 -26.30 -8.49
C GLY A 94 10.66 -24.83 -8.32
N GLN A 95 9.60 -24.43 -9.01
CA GLN A 95 9.02 -23.11 -8.90
C GLN A 95 7.70 -23.18 -8.14
N THR A 96 7.42 -22.16 -7.31
CA THR A 96 6.14 -22.05 -6.60
C THR A 96 4.99 -21.81 -7.57
N GLN A 97 3.79 -22.32 -7.24
CA GLN A 97 2.62 -22.23 -8.11
C GLN A 97 2.29 -20.80 -8.52
N ILE A 98 2.41 -19.85 -7.60
CA ILE A 98 2.13 -18.42 -7.90
C ILE A 98 3.03 -17.88 -9.02
N CYS A 99 4.29 -18.34 -9.09
CA CYS A 99 5.23 -17.88 -10.12
C CYS A 99 5.01 -18.60 -11.46
N ILE A 100 4.58 -19.85 -11.41
CA ILE A 100 4.16 -20.62 -12.60
C ILE A 100 2.93 -19.93 -13.23
N ASP A 101 1.91 -19.63 -12.44
CA ASP A 101 0.67 -18.97 -12.89
C ASP A 101 0.95 -17.57 -13.49
N LYS A 102 1.93 -16.87 -12.95
CA LYS A 102 2.39 -15.56 -13.44
C LYS A 102 3.39 -15.66 -14.58
N LYS A 103 3.75 -16.88 -15.00
CA LYS A 103 4.69 -17.15 -16.10
C LYS A 103 6.05 -16.45 -15.86
N ILE A 104 6.54 -16.48 -14.63
CA ILE A 104 7.85 -15.92 -14.29
C ILE A 104 8.92 -16.88 -14.79
N THR A 105 9.77 -16.43 -15.71
CA THR A 105 10.80 -17.26 -16.36
C THR A 105 12.23 -16.88 -15.97
N GLY A 106 12.41 -15.82 -15.18
CA GLY A 106 13.72 -15.38 -14.74
C GLY A 106 13.67 -14.57 -13.44
N TYR A 107 14.82 -14.41 -12.78
CA TYR A 107 14.92 -13.71 -11.50
C TYR A 107 16.08 -12.71 -11.48
N PRO A 108 15.91 -11.54 -10.84
CA PRO A 108 14.63 -10.99 -10.35
C PRO A 108 13.69 -10.60 -11.48
N THR A 109 12.37 -10.58 -11.23
CA THR A 109 11.38 -10.01 -12.15
C THR A 109 10.44 -9.08 -11.38
N TRP A 110 10.27 -7.86 -11.88
CA TRP A 110 9.37 -6.84 -11.34
C TRP A 110 8.15 -6.70 -12.24
N VAL A 111 6.97 -6.78 -11.64
CA VAL A 111 5.68 -6.65 -12.34
C VAL A 111 4.90 -5.47 -11.76
N TYR A 112 4.44 -4.60 -12.63
CA TYR A 112 3.75 -3.36 -12.26
C TYR A 112 2.26 -3.50 -12.58
N PRO A 113 1.35 -3.39 -11.60
CA PRO A 113 -0.07 -3.54 -11.82
C PRO A 113 -0.62 -2.42 -12.71
N GLY A 114 -1.59 -2.77 -13.56
CA GLY A 114 -2.21 -1.81 -14.48
C GLY A 114 -1.34 -1.37 -15.67
N THR A 115 -0.18 -1.98 -15.84
CA THR A 115 0.72 -1.73 -16.97
C THR A 115 1.13 -3.05 -17.64
N THR A 116 1.74 -2.94 -18.83
CA THR A 116 2.40 -4.06 -19.51
C THR A 116 3.90 -4.15 -19.17
N THR A 117 4.38 -3.26 -18.30
CA THR A 117 5.79 -3.17 -17.96
C THR A 117 6.21 -4.34 -17.07
N VAL A 118 7.24 -5.03 -17.49
CA VAL A 118 7.95 -6.07 -16.73
C VAL A 118 9.43 -5.81 -16.86
N LEU A 119 10.14 -5.76 -15.72
CA LEU A 119 11.60 -5.67 -15.71
C LEU A 119 12.17 -7.01 -15.22
N THR A 120 13.05 -7.62 -16.00
CA THR A 120 13.70 -8.89 -15.64
C THR A 120 15.20 -8.69 -15.59
N GLY A 121 15.83 -9.22 -14.54
CA GLY A 121 17.26 -9.04 -14.27
C GLY A 121 17.54 -7.93 -13.28
N GLU A 122 18.82 -7.66 -13.05
CA GLU A 122 19.24 -6.57 -12.15
C GLU A 122 19.01 -5.21 -12.80
N HIS A 123 18.40 -4.32 -12.04
CA HIS A 123 18.18 -2.93 -12.40
C HIS A 123 18.55 -2.01 -11.25
N SER A 124 18.90 -0.78 -11.57
CA SER A 124 19.09 0.26 -10.55
C SER A 124 17.77 0.58 -9.83
N ILE A 125 17.86 1.13 -8.64
CA ILE A 125 16.66 1.55 -7.88
C ILE A 125 15.83 2.57 -8.67
N ALA A 126 16.48 3.44 -9.45
CA ALA A 126 15.78 4.43 -10.28
C ALA A 126 14.98 3.76 -11.42
N GLU A 127 15.54 2.74 -12.07
CA GLU A 127 14.83 1.97 -13.10
C GLU A 127 13.67 1.18 -12.53
N ILE A 128 13.84 0.60 -11.33
CA ILE A 128 12.76 -0.12 -10.62
C ILE A 128 11.64 0.84 -10.20
N ALA A 129 12.00 2.02 -9.71
CA ALA A 129 11.05 3.00 -9.19
C ALA A 129 10.26 3.74 -10.29
N GLY A 130 10.89 3.94 -11.46
CA GLY A 130 10.37 4.76 -12.55
C GLY A 130 8.97 4.35 -13.04
N PRO A 131 8.72 3.08 -13.42
CA PRO A 131 7.40 2.66 -13.91
C PRO A 131 6.27 2.81 -12.90
N ALA A 132 6.59 2.82 -11.60
CA ALA A 132 5.64 3.06 -10.52
C ALA A 132 5.52 4.55 -10.13
N ASN A 133 6.31 5.45 -10.74
CA ASN A 133 6.43 6.85 -10.36
C ASN A 133 6.78 7.02 -8.86
N CYS A 134 7.65 6.18 -8.33
CA CYS A 134 8.14 6.27 -6.97
C CYS A 134 9.35 7.22 -6.91
N PRO A 135 9.32 8.24 -6.02
CA PRO A 135 10.44 9.19 -5.92
C PRO A 135 11.69 8.52 -5.35
N VAL A 136 12.81 8.68 -6.03
CA VAL A 136 14.12 8.18 -5.58
C VAL A 136 14.91 9.35 -4.98
N PRO A 137 15.50 9.20 -3.79
CA PRO A 137 16.31 10.26 -3.20
C PRO A 137 17.55 10.54 -4.09
N ALA A 138 17.88 11.83 -4.23
CA ALA A 138 19.10 12.24 -4.90
C ALA A 138 20.35 11.67 -4.19
N ASN A 139 21.37 11.38 -4.97
CA ASN A 139 22.66 10.90 -4.46
C ASN A 139 23.42 12.00 -3.76
#